data_24bf230747c90f386ad4e2fbc75dfd95
#
_entry.id   24bf230747c90f386ad4e2fbc75dfd95
#
_cell.length_a   1.000
_cell.length_b   1.000
_cell.length_c   1.000
_cell.angle_alpha   90.00
_cell.angle_beta   90.00
_cell.angle_gamma   90.00
#
_symmetry.space_group_name_H-M   'P 1'
#
loop_
_entity.id
_entity.type
_entity.pdbx_description
1 polymer ?
#
loop_
_entity_poly.entity_id
_entity_poly.type
_entity_poly.pdbx_seq_one_letter_code
_entity_poly.pdbx_strand_id
1 'polypeptide(L)'
;MAFFADTAGTVYSLDANTGVLRWKHHVDSHPAVRTVGSPKVYAGRVYMPVSSGEEVYGASPTYQCCKFRGSIVALDADTGMQMWQSFTIPEPAQPTRLNAIGTQLYGPSGAGVWSSPTLDIEHRLIYAATSDSYSDPPAATSDSVLPFDLSSGAMQWSHQATPGDAFNVACNLPDQTNCSLAKGTDADFASPPLLVTLSRDKRLLVLGQKSGMVYALDPDHQGQQAWSTKVAMGGLLGGVMWGSASDGHNMYVAVSDYVAEGKLNPKAGGLVALRLSDGKELWRTVTSGCGDNAGCSPAQPAAVSLIPGVVFSGSRDGHMRAYETSKGQVIWDFDTSRDFQTANGVKARGGSIDAGGPAIANGMVLTNSGYAMVGGTPGNVLLAFGVNSAAP
;
A
#
# COMPACT_ATOMS: atom_id res chain seq x y z
N MET A 1 -2.30 -15.23 19.60
CA MET A 1 -1.37 -14.07 19.59
C MET A 1 -1.87 -13.04 18.59
N ALA A 2 -1.64 -11.74 18.84
CA ALA A 2 -1.87 -10.65 17.91
C ALA A 2 -0.51 -10.05 17.53
N PHE A 3 -0.31 -9.79 16.24
CA PHE A 3 0.95 -9.25 15.71
C PHE A 3 0.68 -7.94 14.97
N PHE A 4 1.49 -6.94 15.22
CA PHE A 4 1.47 -5.66 14.54
C PHE A 4 2.86 -5.00 14.60
N ALA A 5 3.04 -3.91 13.88
CA ALA A 5 4.26 -3.11 13.95
C ALA A 5 3.93 -1.63 14.18
N ASP A 6 4.85 -0.91 14.82
CA ASP A 6 4.83 0.55 14.82
C ASP A 6 5.54 1.12 13.59
N THR A 7 5.37 2.38 13.32
CA THR A 7 6.00 3.05 12.16
C THR A 7 7.50 3.25 12.32
N ALA A 8 8.07 2.93 13.47
CA ALA A 8 9.51 3.06 13.75
C ALA A 8 10.28 1.74 13.58
N GLY A 9 9.68 0.72 12.96
CA GLY A 9 10.35 -0.54 12.65
C GLY A 9 10.34 -1.58 13.76
N THR A 10 9.46 -1.46 14.75
CA THR A 10 9.35 -2.48 15.81
C THR A 10 8.10 -3.33 15.61
N VAL A 11 8.27 -4.63 15.55
CA VAL A 11 7.20 -5.64 15.52
C VAL A 11 6.90 -6.11 16.94
N TYR A 12 5.64 -6.25 17.26
CA TYR A 12 5.12 -6.65 18.56
C TYR A 12 4.28 -7.92 18.44
N SER A 13 4.40 -8.79 19.45
CA SER A 13 3.48 -9.89 19.70
C SER A 13 2.81 -9.69 21.05
N LEU A 14 1.49 -9.68 21.04
CA LEU A 14 0.68 -9.61 22.25
C LEU A 14 -0.11 -10.90 22.45
N ASP A 15 -0.43 -11.18 23.69
CA ASP A 15 -1.51 -12.12 24.00
C ASP A 15 -2.84 -11.51 23.56
N ALA A 16 -3.57 -12.19 22.68
CA ALA A 16 -4.79 -11.64 22.06
C ALA A 16 -5.96 -11.47 23.06
N ASN A 17 -5.95 -12.16 24.19
CA ASN A 17 -7.01 -12.07 25.19
C ASN A 17 -6.72 -11.02 26.26
N THR A 18 -5.47 -10.86 26.63
CA THR A 18 -5.06 -10.03 27.77
C THR A 18 -4.37 -8.73 27.36
N GLY A 19 -3.87 -8.65 26.11
CA GLY A 19 -3.07 -7.53 25.61
C GLY A 19 -1.63 -7.52 26.17
N VAL A 20 -1.22 -8.53 26.95
CA VAL A 20 0.12 -8.59 27.55
C VAL A 20 1.17 -8.80 26.45
N LEU A 21 2.23 -7.98 26.51
CA LEU A 21 3.38 -8.09 25.60
C LEU A 21 4.09 -9.44 25.81
N ARG A 22 4.25 -10.21 24.73
CA ARG A 22 5.04 -11.45 24.70
C ARG A 22 6.47 -11.18 24.26
N TRP A 23 6.64 -10.50 23.14
CA TRP A 23 7.94 -10.08 22.63
C TRP A 23 7.80 -8.84 21.73
N LYS A 24 8.94 -8.18 21.50
CA LYS A 24 9.10 -7.14 20.48
C LYS A 24 10.45 -7.32 19.79
N HIS A 25 10.52 -6.99 18.49
CA HIS A 25 11.71 -7.09 17.66
C HIS A 25 11.83 -5.88 16.73
N HIS A 26 13.03 -5.27 16.65
CA HIS A 26 13.32 -4.19 15.73
C HIS A 26 13.91 -4.76 14.44
N VAL A 27 13.25 -4.54 13.30
CA VAL A 27 13.49 -5.31 12.05
C VAL A 27 14.65 -4.81 11.21
N ASP A 28 15.13 -3.59 11.43
CA ASP A 28 16.26 -3.04 10.66
C ASP A 28 16.95 -1.93 11.45
N SER A 29 18.28 -1.85 11.37
CA SER A 29 19.10 -0.86 12.08
C SER A 29 19.18 0.50 11.38
N HIS A 30 18.66 0.64 10.17
CA HIS A 30 18.71 1.89 9.43
C HIS A 30 17.85 2.97 10.14
N PRO A 31 18.38 4.18 10.37
CA PRO A 31 17.68 5.21 11.18
C PRO A 31 16.37 5.70 10.53
N ALA A 32 16.23 5.54 9.24
CA ALA A 32 15.01 5.90 8.52
C ALA A 32 14.03 4.75 8.34
N VAL A 33 14.25 3.57 8.96
CA VAL A 33 13.35 2.41 8.82
C VAL A 33 11.91 2.77 9.11
N ARG A 34 11.00 2.21 8.33
CA ARG A 34 9.54 2.32 8.52
C ARG A 34 8.87 0.98 8.26
N THR A 35 7.83 0.70 9.02
CA THR A 35 6.93 -0.45 8.85
C THR A 35 5.52 0.08 8.74
N VAL A 36 4.96 0.06 7.54
CA VAL A 36 3.61 0.58 7.23
C VAL A 36 2.67 -0.50 6.69
N GLY A 37 3.21 -1.56 6.06
CA GLY A 37 2.47 -2.74 5.68
C GLY A 37 2.19 -3.66 6.87
N SER A 38 1.05 -4.35 6.87
CA SER A 38 0.72 -5.34 7.90
C SER A 38 1.51 -6.63 7.71
N PRO A 39 1.98 -7.28 8.78
CA PRO A 39 2.64 -8.57 8.69
C PRO A 39 1.69 -9.67 8.23
N LYS A 40 2.25 -10.72 7.64
CA LYS A 40 1.56 -11.99 7.39
C LYS A 40 2.07 -13.06 8.35
N VAL A 41 1.18 -13.93 8.80
CA VAL A 41 1.51 -15.00 9.75
C VAL A 41 1.14 -16.34 9.13
N TYR A 42 2.11 -17.25 9.09
CA TYR A 42 1.89 -18.62 8.62
C TYR A 42 2.93 -19.59 9.21
N ALA A 43 2.47 -20.78 9.57
CA ALA A 43 3.31 -21.90 10.03
C ALA A 43 4.36 -21.49 11.10
N GLY A 44 3.93 -20.76 12.13
CA GLY A 44 4.81 -20.33 13.22
C GLY A 44 5.78 -19.20 12.87
N ARG A 45 5.55 -18.49 11.76
CA ARG A 45 6.39 -17.36 11.31
C ARG A 45 5.57 -16.12 11.11
N VAL A 46 6.19 -14.97 11.38
CA VAL A 46 5.70 -13.63 11.09
C VAL A 46 6.56 -13.02 9.99
N TYR A 47 5.97 -12.70 8.85
CA TYR A 47 6.66 -12.09 7.71
C TYR A 47 6.35 -10.60 7.69
N MET A 48 7.35 -9.77 7.95
CA MET A 48 7.22 -8.33 8.06
C MET A 48 7.81 -7.63 6.84
N PRO A 49 7.03 -6.83 6.10
CA PRO A 49 7.54 -5.96 5.05
C PRO A 49 8.24 -4.74 5.66
N VAL A 50 9.38 -4.35 5.09
CA VAL A 50 10.20 -3.25 5.61
C VAL A 50 10.46 -2.22 4.52
N SER A 51 10.18 -0.97 4.85
CA SER A 51 10.38 0.22 4.05
C SER A 51 11.11 1.30 4.85
N SER A 52 11.25 2.50 4.31
CA SER A 52 11.87 3.63 5.03
C SER A 52 11.28 4.98 4.65
N GLY A 53 11.61 5.99 5.47
CA GLY A 53 11.39 7.39 5.15
C GLY A 53 12.62 8.08 4.55
N GLU A 54 13.61 7.33 4.07
CA GLU A 54 14.85 7.89 3.54
C GLU A 54 14.61 8.72 2.28
N GLU A 55 13.61 8.36 1.50
CA GLU A 55 13.11 9.13 0.37
C GLU A 55 12.83 10.60 0.75
N VAL A 56 12.19 10.83 1.92
CA VAL A 56 11.93 12.18 2.46
C VAL A 56 13.21 12.85 2.93
N TYR A 57 14.13 12.11 3.57
CA TYR A 57 15.40 12.64 4.04
C TYR A 57 16.31 13.08 2.90
N GLY A 58 16.16 12.47 1.72
CA GLY A 58 16.81 12.87 0.48
C GLY A 58 16.56 14.33 0.10
N ALA A 59 15.48 14.96 0.59
CA ALA A 59 15.20 16.39 0.40
C ALA A 59 16.27 17.33 0.97
N SER A 60 17.03 16.89 1.99
CA SER A 60 18.11 17.69 2.57
C SER A 60 19.41 17.55 1.76
N PRO A 61 19.97 18.64 1.22
CA PRO A 61 21.19 18.57 0.41
C PRO A 61 22.44 18.12 1.20
N THR A 62 22.39 18.16 2.53
CA THR A 62 23.47 17.67 3.41
C THR A 62 23.30 16.18 3.78
N TYR A 63 22.17 15.56 3.46
CA TYR A 63 21.94 14.15 3.71
C TYR A 63 22.67 13.28 2.68
N GLN A 64 23.44 12.30 3.17
CA GLN A 64 24.16 11.34 2.32
C GLN A 64 23.19 10.30 1.70
N CYS A 65 22.29 10.77 0.85
CA CYS A 65 21.27 9.96 0.21
C CYS A 65 21.88 8.99 -0.81
N CYS A 66 21.41 7.76 -0.95
CA CYS A 66 20.57 7.03 -0.03
C CYS A 66 21.17 5.63 0.15
N LYS A 67 20.92 4.97 1.26
CA LYS A 67 21.58 3.69 1.59
C LYS A 67 20.58 2.58 1.97
N PHE A 68 19.34 2.94 2.23
CA PHE A 68 18.32 1.97 2.62
C PHE A 68 18.01 0.99 1.47
N ARG A 69 17.73 -0.24 1.85
CA ARG A 69 17.23 -1.29 0.96
C ARG A 69 15.96 -1.90 1.57
N GLY A 70 14.88 -1.96 0.81
CA GLY A 70 13.68 -2.68 1.21
C GLY A 70 13.98 -4.13 1.57
N SER A 71 13.16 -4.74 2.41
CA SER A 71 13.32 -6.16 2.76
C SER A 71 12.01 -6.81 3.20
N ILE A 72 12.01 -8.13 3.22
CA ILE A 72 11.08 -8.95 4.00
C ILE A 72 11.88 -9.60 5.12
N VAL A 73 11.37 -9.51 6.35
CA VAL A 73 11.95 -10.14 7.55
C VAL A 73 11.01 -11.24 8.03
N ALA A 74 11.53 -12.44 8.20
CA ALA A 74 10.80 -13.53 8.85
C ALA A 74 11.24 -13.68 10.32
N LEU A 75 10.27 -13.61 11.21
CA LEU A 75 10.45 -13.80 12.64
C LEU A 75 9.77 -15.09 13.09
N ASP A 76 10.34 -15.77 14.05
CA ASP A 76 9.67 -16.85 14.78
C ASP A 76 8.50 -16.26 15.57
N ALA A 77 7.30 -16.82 15.40
CA ALA A 77 6.08 -16.26 15.97
C ALA A 77 6.01 -16.36 17.51
N ASP A 78 6.68 -17.34 18.11
CA ASP A 78 6.65 -17.56 19.55
C ASP A 78 7.70 -16.72 20.29
N THR A 79 8.88 -16.56 19.69
CA THR A 79 10.05 -15.94 20.33
C THR A 79 10.40 -14.55 19.81
N GLY A 80 9.96 -14.19 18.59
CA GLY A 80 10.34 -12.97 17.89
C GLY A 80 11.78 -12.99 17.34
N MET A 81 12.48 -14.14 17.40
CA MET A 81 13.80 -14.28 16.80
C MET A 81 13.74 -14.15 15.29
N GLN A 82 14.66 -13.35 14.72
CA GLN A 82 14.80 -13.25 13.27
C GLN A 82 15.35 -14.57 12.70
N MET A 83 14.59 -15.13 11.78
CA MET A 83 14.96 -16.36 11.06
C MET A 83 15.74 -16.07 9.80
N TRP A 84 15.29 -15.05 9.03
CA TRP A 84 15.96 -14.53 7.84
C TRP A 84 15.51 -13.10 7.54
N GLN A 85 16.31 -12.38 6.78
CA GLN A 85 15.99 -11.10 6.16
C GLN A 85 16.46 -11.15 4.72
N SER A 86 15.56 -10.80 3.78
CA SER A 86 15.87 -10.79 2.35
C SER A 86 15.67 -9.41 1.81
N PHE A 87 16.77 -8.82 1.35
CA PHE A 87 16.76 -7.48 0.77
C PHE A 87 16.22 -7.52 -0.66
N THR A 88 15.43 -6.51 -1.00
CA THR A 88 14.89 -6.30 -2.35
C THR A 88 15.98 -5.91 -3.33
N ILE A 89 16.98 -5.14 -2.89
CA ILE A 89 18.20 -4.84 -3.63
C ILE A 89 19.31 -5.71 -3.01
N PRO A 90 19.86 -6.71 -3.72
CA PRO A 90 20.83 -7.64 -3.15
C PRO A 90 22.10 -6.96 -2.61
N GLU A 91 22.66 -6.03 -3.41
CA GLU A 91 23.93 -5.40 -3.08
C GLU A 91 23.74 -4.14 -2.22
N PRO A 92 24.59 -3.91 -1.21
CA PRO A 92 24.59 -2.66 -0.45
C PRO A 92 24.90 -1.45 -1.33
N ALA A 93 24.28 -0.31 -1.02
CA ALA A 93 24.54 0.95 -1.70
C ALA A 93 26.03 1.33 -1.65
N GLN A 94 26.56 1.77 -2.78
CA GLN A 94 27.95 2.19 -2.95
C GLN A 94 28.02 3.71 -3.17
N PRO A 95 29.17 4.37 -2.88
CA PRO A 95 29.36 5.77 -3.25
C PRO A 95 29.18 5.97 -4.75
N THR A 96 28.38 6.96 -5.15
CA THR A 96 28.11 7.28 -6.57
C THR A 96 28.75 8.61 -6.96
N ARG A 97 28.13 9.73 -6.62
CA ARG A 97 28.58 11.08 -6.99
C ARG A 97 28.58 12.01 -5.78
N LEU A 98 29.33 13.10 -5.88
CA LEU A 98 29.12 14.26 -5.02
C LEU A 98 27.98 15.11 -5.59
N ASN A 99 27.14 15.64 -4.70
CA ASN A 99 26.13 16.62 -5.09
C ASN A 99 26.76 18.04 -5.24
N ALA A 100 25.96 19.04 -5.59
CA ALA A 100 26.45 20.40 -5.88
C ALA A 100 27.13 21.09 -4.69
N ILE A 101 26.90 20.66 -3.45
CA ILE A 101 27.53 21.22 -2.23
C ILE A 101 28.62 20.30 -1.65
N GLY A 102 28.99 19.22 -2.39
CA GLY A 102 30.07 18.31 -1.98
C GLY A 102 29.63 17.16 -1.06
N THR A 103 28.32 16.94 -0.85
CA THR A 103 27.82 15.78 -0.08
C THR A 103 27.92 14.50 -0.93
N GLN A 104 28.52 13.43 -0.37
CA GLN A 104 28.58 12.13 -1.03
C GLN A 104 27.21 11.49 -1.10
N LEU A 105 26.76 11.08 -2.31
CA LEU A 105 25.56 10.31 -2.54
C LEU A 105 25.90 8.83 -2.76
N TYR A 106 24.92 7.96 -2.49
CA TYR A 106 25.06 6.51 -2.53
C TYR A 106 23.90 5.88 -3.33
N GLY A 107 24.12 4.66 -3.84
CA GLY A 107 23.11 3.85 -4.52
C GLY A 107 23.67 2.53 -5.06
N PRO A 108 22.80 1.66 -5.60
CA PRO A 108 21.33 1.76 -5.59
C PRO A 108 20.73 1.68 -4.20
N SER A 109 19.56 2.28 -4.00
CA SER A 109 18.83 2.29 -2.73
C SER A 109 17.32 2.37 -2.97
N GLY A 110 16.52 2.16 -1.94
CA GLY A 110 15.06 2.18 -2.03
C GLY A 110 14.45 0.79 -2.21
N ALA A 111 13.59 0.62 -3.17
CA ALA A 111 12.79 -0.60 -3.41
C ALA A 111 12.13 -1.10 -2.12
N GLY A 112 11.60 -0.18 -1.31
CA GLY A 112 10.94 -0.44 -0.04
C GLY A 112 9.70 -1.31 -0.20
N VAL A 113 9.41 -2.18 0.76
CA VAL A 113 8.15 -2.94 0.79
C VAL A 113 7.24 -2.30 1.81
N TRP A 114 6.33 -1.44 1.36
CA TRP A 114 5.45 -0.68 2.25
C TRP A 114 3.98 -1.10 2.19
N SER A 115 3.63 -2.04 1.31
CA SER A 115 2.36 -2.76 1.32
C SER A 115 2.49 -4.14 1.97
N SER A 116 1.36 -4.74 2.37
CA SER A 116 1.37 -6.10 2.94
C SER A 116 1.73 -7.12 1.87
N PRO A 117 2.64 -8.08 2.13
CA PRO A 117 2.95 -9.13 1.19
C PRO A 117 1.83 -10.15 1.08
N THR A 118 1.86 -11.00 0.06
CA THR A 118 0.85 -12.05 -0.17
C THR A 118 1.46 -13.43 -0.12
N LEU A 119 0.83 -14.32 0.65
CA LEU A 119 1.28 -15.71 0.81
C LEU A 119 0.69 -16.60 -0.29
N ASP A 120 1.54 -17.38 -0.92
CA ASP A 120 1.19 -18.55 -1.74
C ASP A 120 1.66 -19.80 -1.01
N ILE A 121 0.76 -20.38 -0.24
CA ILE A 121 1.07 -21.50 0.63
C ILE A 121 1.38 -22.76 -0.18
N GLU A 122 0.65 -22.98 -1.27
CA GLU A 122 0.79 -24.14 -2.14
C GLU A 122 2.18 -24.20 -2.80
N HIS A 123 2.70 -23.05 -3.24
CA HIS A 123 4.00 -22.95 -3.89
C HIS A 123 5.12 -22.51 -2.93
N ARG A 124 4.78 -22.30 -1.64
CA ARG A 124 5.70 -21.90 -0.57
C ARG A 124 6.39 -20.57 -0.83
N LEU A 125 5.66 -19.61 -1.42
CA LEU A 125 6.15 -18.30 -1.77
C LEU A 125 5.46 -17.19 -0.99
N ILE A 126 6.17 -16.07 -0.83
CA ILE A 126 5.61 -14.80 -0.38
C ILE A 126 5.93 -13.74 -1.43
N TYR A 127 4.91 -13.10 -1.96
CA TYR A 127 5.04 -12.05 -2.97
C TYR A 127 5.09 -10.68 -2.30
N ALA A 128 6.16 -9.94 -2.56
CA ALA A 128 6.31 -8.54 -2.16
C ALA A 128 6.19 -7.62 -3.40
N ALA A 129 5.62 -6.45 -3.19
CA ALA A 129 5.59 -5.38 -4.18
C ALA A 129 6.47 -4.22 -3.68
N THR A 130 7.35 -3.69 -4.54
CA THR A 130 8.36 -2.73 -4.14
C THR A 130 8.05 -1.31 -4.61
N SER A 131 8.58 -0.34 -3.87
CA SER A 131 8.65 1.05 -4.27
C SER A 131 9.74 1.29 -5.32
N ASP A 132 9.85 2.52 -5.76
CA ASP A 132 10.90 3.06 -6.61
C ASP A 132 12.30 2.96 -5.96
N SER A 133 13.32 3.33 -6.72
CA SER A 133 14.66 3.61 -6.19
C SER A 133 14.72 5.02 -5.64
N TYR A 134 15.44 5.24 -4.53
CA TYR A 134 15.60 6.58 -3.93
C TYR A 134 16.80 7.35 -4.49
N SER A 135 17.69 6.67 -5.22
CA SER A 135 18.93 7.23 -5.77
C SER A 135 19.45 6.46 -6.99
N ASP A 136 20.40 7.08 -7.69
CA ASP A 136 21.09 6.45 -8.83
C ASP A 136 22.17 5.44 -8.39
N PRO A 137 22.39 4.37 -9.19
CA PRO A 137 21.58 3.98 -10.34
C PRO A 137 20.25 3.37 -9.91
N PRO A 138 19.18 3.46 -10.74
CA PRO A 138 17.94 2.77 -10.46
C PRO A 138 18.15 1.26 -10.32
N ALA A 139 17.56 0.65 -9.29
CA ALA A 139 17.65 -0.78 -9.06
C ALA A 139 16.73 -1.55 -10.02
N ALA A 140 17.18 -2.74 -10.47
CA ALA A 140 16.37 -3.61 -11.31
C ALA A 140 15.20 -4.29 -10.58
N THR A 141 15.10 -4.07 -9.27
CA THR A 141 14.08 -4.64 -8.38
C THR A 141 13.21 -3.58 -7.73
N SER A 142 13.34 -2.29 -8.12
CA SER A 142 12.36 -1.25 -7.80
C SER A 142 11.12 -1.39 -8.69
N ASP A 143 9.98 -0.90 -8.25
CA ASP A 143 8.70 -0.97 -8.96
C ASP A 143 8.39 -2.38 -9.47
N SER A 144 8.63 -3.35 -8.61
CA SER A 144 8.68 -4.76 -8.97
C SER A 144 7.78 -5.62 -8.10
N VAL A 145 7.44 -6.79 -8.64
CA VAL A 145 6.90 -7.91 -7.86
C VAL A 145 8.00 -8.94 -7.67
N LEU A 146 8.26 -9.29 -6.41
CA LEU A 146 9.34 -10.17 -6.00
C LEU A 146 8.79 -11.33 -5.16
N PRO A 147 8.85 -12.58 -5.62
CA PRO A 147 8.57 -13.74 -4.79
C PRO A 147 9.81 -14.20 -4.02
N PHE A 148 9.61 -14.51 -2.75
CA PHE A 148 10.61 -15.12 -1.88
C PHE A 148 10.13 -16.47 -1.38
N ASP A 149 11.02 -17.44 -1.25
CA ASP A 149 10.73 -18.73 -0.61
C ASP A 149 10.42 -18.53 0.88
N LEU A 150 9.31 -19.07 1.36
CA LEU A 150 8.83 -18.90 2.73
C LEU A 150 9.80 -19.43 3.79
N SER A 151 10.63 -20.40 3.46
CA SER A 151 11.54 -21.03 4.42
C SER A 151 12.90 -20.36 4.48
N SER A 152 13.46 -20.01 3.35
CA SER A 152 14.83 -19.50 3.20
C SER A 152 14.92 -17.99 2.94
N GLY A 153 13.84 -17.37 2.49
CA GLY A 153 13.85 -16.00 2.00
C GLY A 153 14.53 -15.81 0.65
N ALA A 154 14.89 -16.88 -0.07
CA ALA A 154 15.54 -16.77 -1.38
C ALA A 154 14.58 -16.17 -2.41
N MET A 155 15.00 -15.07 -3.07
CA MET A 155 14.26 -14.47 -4.19
C MET A 155 14.28 -15.42 -5.38
N GLN A 156 13.10 -15.63 -6.00
CA GLN A 156 12.95 -16.61 -7.08
C GLN A 156 13.03 -15.95 -8.47
N TRP A 157 12.37 -14.84 -8.64
CA TRP A 157 12.35 -14.05 -9.88
C TRP A 157 11.99 -12.59 -9.56
N SER A 158 12.04 -11.71 -10.55
CA SER A 158 11.56 -10.33 -10.46
C SER A 158 10.80 -9.94 -11.72
N HIS A 159 9.71 -9.18 -11.54
CA HIS A 159 9.02 -8.50 -12.64
C HIS A 159 9.01 -7.01 -12.33
N GLN A 160 9.79 -6.24 -13.07
CA GLN A 160 9.86 -4.78 -12.95
C GLN A 160 8.88 -4.13 -13.93
N ALA A 161 7.91 -3.37 -13.40
CA ALA A 161 6.88 -2.73 -14.22
C ALA A 161 7.32 -1.36 -14.75
N THR A 162 8.15 -0.64 -14.01
CA THR A 162 8.64 0.70 -14.37
C THR A 162 10.17 0.76 -14.28
N PRO A 163 10.89 0.30 -15.31
CA PRO A 163 12.34 0.38 -15.32
C PRO A 163 12.86 1.82 -15.29
N GLY A 164 13.92 2.05 -14.52
CA GLY A 164 14.60 3.34 -14.48
C GLY A 164 13.93 4.38 -13.59
N ASP A 165 12.89 4.02 -12.82
CA ASP A 165 12.31 4.92 -11.84
C ASP A 165 13.23 5.09 -10.63
N ALA A 166 13.71 6.32 -10.43
CA ALA A 166 14.43 6.71 -9.23
C ALA A 166 13.99 8.10 -8.82
N PHE A 167 13.40 8.18 -7.64
CA PHE A 167 12.80 9.40 -7.11
C PHE A 167 13.15 9.55 -5.63
N ASN A 168 13.28 10.77 -5.17
CA ASN A 168 13.18 11.20 -3.79
C ASN A 168 12.58 12.59 -3.73
N VAL A 169 12.18 13.04 -2.54
CA VAL A 169 11.44 14.30 -2.36
C VAL A 169 12.18 15.51 -2.90
N ALA A 170 13.54 15.49 -2.96
CA ALA A 170 14.29 16.60 -3.58
C ALA A 170 13.88 16.85 -5.04
N CYS A 171 13.40 15.83 -5.76
CA CYS A 171 13.00 15.96 -7.15
C CYS A 171 11.79 16.91 -7.36
N ASN A 172 10.99 17.11 -6.32
CA ASN A 172 9.83 18.01 -6.33
C ASN A 172 10.07 19.37 -5.65
N LEU A 173 11.29 19.60 -5.17
CA LEU A 173 11.65 20.86 -4.51
C LEU A 173 12.41 21.80 -5.47
N PRO A 174 12.45 23.10 -5.19
CA PRO A 174 13.30 24.04 -5.93
C PRO A 174 14.79 23.67 -5.90
N ASP A 175 15.28 23.17 -4.76
CA ASP A 175 16.61 22.59 -4.61
C ASP A 175 16.57 21.09 -4.95
N GLN A 176 17.00 20.76 -6.15
CA GLN A 176 17.06 19.39 -6.67
C GLN A 176 18.45 18.75 -6.53
N THR A 177 19.28 19.26 -5.64
CA THR A 177 20.68 18.85 -5.50
C THR A 177 20.85 17.34 -5.25
N ASN A 178 19.95 16.71 -4.51
CA ASN A 178 19.93 15.26 -4.26
C ASN A 178 18.98 14.49 -5.19
N CYS A 179 18.25 15.15 -6.08
CA CYS A 179 17.38 14.44 -7.02
C CYS A 179 18.19 13.47 -7.88
N SER A 180 17.65 12.32 -8.13
CA SER A 180 18.24 11.31 -9.01
C SER A 180 18.38 11.85 -10.43
N LEU A 181 19.42 11.43 -11.15
CA LEU A 181 19.62 11.80 -12.56
C LEU A 181 18.58 11.15 -13.48
N ALA A 182 18.03 10.01 -13.08
CA ALA A 182 16.98 9.31 -13.78
C ALA A 182 15.65 10.05 -13.77
N LYS A 183 15.43 10.95 -12.77
CA LYS A 183 14.20 11.76 -12.62
C LYS A 183 12.93 10.93 -12.73
N GLY A 184 12.84 9.89 -11.89
CA GLY A 184 11.70 9.00 -11.84
C GLY A 184 10.37 9.69 -11.50
N THR A 185 9.30 8.96 -11.63
CA THR A 185 7.91 9.46 -11.47
C THR A 185 7.26 9.03 -10.16
N ASP A 186 7.97 8.29 -9.30
CA ASP A 186 7.45 7.72 -8.06
C ASP A 186 6.29 6.75 -8.36
N ALA A 187 6.57 5.75 -9.19
CA ALA A 187 5.54 4.84 -9.71
C ALA A 187 5.19 3.69 -8.77
N ASP A 188 5.71 3.62 -7.61
CA ASP A 188 5.54 2.60 -6.57
C ASP A 188 4.40 1.61 -6.74
N PHE A 189 4.63 0.34 -6.46
CA PHE A 189 3.56 -0.59 -6.12
C PHE A 189 3.11 -0.37 -4.66
N ALA A 190 2.13 0.51 -4.49
CA ALA A 190 1.54 0.85 -3.20
C ALA A 190 0.51 -0.18 -2.71
N SER A 191 0.02 -1.01 -3.61
CA SER A 191 -1.06 -1.98 -3.38
C SER A 191 -0.49 -3.37 -3.11
N PRO A 192 -1.01 -4.12 -2.13
CA PRO A 192 -0.68 -5.54 -1.98
C PRO A 192 -1.00 -6.33 -3.25
N PRO A 193 -0.17 -7.29 -3.67
CA PRO A 193 -0.54 -8.23 -4.71
C PRO A 193 -1.77 -9.07 -4.30
N LEU A 194 -2.71 -9.28 -5.19
CA LEU A 194 -3.82 -10.22 -5.01
C LEU A 194 -3.51 -11.49 -5.80
N LEU A 195 -3.33 -12.60 -5.12
CA LEU A 195 -3.23 -13.92 -5.77
C LEU A 195 -4.62 -14.48 -6.00
N VAL A 196 -4.99 -14.67 -7.26
CA VAL A 196 -6.32 -15.16 -7.66
C VAL A 196 -6.19 -16.40 -8.55
N THR A 197 -7.09 -17.35 -8.38
CA THR A 197 -7.19 -18.56 -9.20
C THR A 197 -8.38 -18.44 -10.12
N LEU A 198 -8.16 -18.34 -11.43
CA LEU A 198 -9.21 -18.25 -12.44
C LEU A 198 -9.74 -19.63 -12.85
N SER A 199 -8.85 -20.61 -12.90
CA SER A 199 -9.15 -22.01 -13.21
C SER A 199 -8.07 -22.91 -12.60
N ARG A 200 -8.23 -24.24 -12.75
CA ARG A 200 -7.27 -25.22 -12.22
C ARG A 200 -5.82 -24.91 -12.66
N ASP A 201 -5.62 -24.41 -13.89
CA ASP A 201 -4.31 -24.23 -14.50
C ASP A 201 -3.99 -22.76 -14.79
N LYS A 202 -4.73 -21.81 -14.17
CA LYS A 202 -4.51 -20.38 -14.40
C LYS A 202 -4.67 -19.58 -13.14
N ARG A 203 -3.56 -19.06 -12.66
CA ARG A 203 -3.49 -18.12 -11.53
C ARG A 203 -2.97 -16.78 -12.01
N LEU A 204 -3.29 -15.72 -11.31
CA LEU A 204 -2.78 -14.38 -11.56
C LEU A 204 -2.40 -13.71 -10.23
N LEU A 205 -1.32 -12.94 -10.27
CA LEU A 205 -1.02 -11.89 -9.30
C LEU A 205 -1.50 -10.58 -9.89
N VAL A 206 -2.49 -9.94 -9.27
CA VAL A 206 -3.07 -8.70 -9.76
C VAL A 206 -2.84 -7.58 -8.77
N LEU A 207 -2.32 -6.45 -9.22
CA LEU A 207 -2.00 -5.32 -8.34
C LEU A 207 -2.01 -3.99 -9.07
N GLY A 208 -2.34 -2.94 -8.34
CA GLY A 208 -2.31 -1.57 -8.84
C GLY A 208 -1.02 -0.84 -8.46
N GLN A 209 -0.67 0.17 -9.25
CA GLN A 209 0.53 1.00 -9.10
C GLN A 209 0.17 2.48 -9.04
N LYS A 210 0.99 3.31 -8.40
CA LYS A 210 0.83 4.78 -8.36
C LYS A 210 0.82 5.41 -9.74
N SER A 211 1.43 4.77 -10.73
CA SER A 211 1.32 5.18 -12.14
C SER A 211 -0.12 5.16 -12.69
N GLY A 212 -1.08 4.58 -11.96
CA GLY A 212 -2.45 4.39 -12.42
C GLY A 212 -2.65 3.15 -13.29
N MET A 213 -1.63 2.34 -13.45
CA MET A 213 -1.70 1.04 -14.10
C MET A 213 -2.14 -0.03 -13.12
N VAL A 214 -2.87 -1.02 -13.61
CA VAL A 214 -3.12 -2.31 -12.96
C VAL A 214 -2.48 -3.38 -13.80
N TYR A 215 -1.72 -4.24 -13.17
CA TYR A 215 -1.00 -5.35 -13.82
C TYR A 215 -1.58 -6.69 -13.38
N ALA A 216 -1.62 -7.64 -14.28
CA ALA A 216 -1.82 -9.05 -13.97
C ALA A 216 -0.63 -9.85 -14.47
N LEU A 217 0.01 -10.55 -13.56
CA LEU A 217 1.19 -11.35 -13.80
C LEU A 217 0.87 -12.82 -13.59
N ASP A 218 1.46 -13.69 -14.40
CA ASP A 218 1.36 -15.14 -14.26
C ASP A 218 2.45 -15.63 -13.28
N PRO A 219 2.13 -16.02 -12.04
CA PRO A 219 3.12 -16.43 -11.06
C PRO A 219 3.80 -17.76 -11.42
N ASP A 220 3.15 -18.60 -12.23
CA ASP A 220 3.64 -19.91 -12.63
C ASP A 220 4.62 -19.84 -13.82
N HIS A 221 4.66 -18.68 -14.48
CA HIS A 221 5.58 -18.36 -15.58
C HIS A 221 6.48 -17.15 -15.23
N GLN A 222 7.09 -17.17 -14.04
CA GLN A 222 8.08 -16.18 -13.57
C GLN A 222 7.58 -14.72 -13.66
N GLY A 223 6.30 -14.50 -13.38
CA GLY A 223 5.71 -13.16 -13.40
C GLY A 223 5.51 -12.59 -14.81
N GLN A 224 5.41 -13.43 -15.85
CA GLN A 224 5.09 -12.97 -17.19
C GLN A 224 3.79 -12.18 -17.17
N GLN A 225 3.78 -10.97 -17.74
CA GLN A 225 2.59 -10.13 -17.79
C GLN A 225 1.51 -10.76 -18.68
N ALA A 226 0.35 -11.04 -18.09
CA ALA A 226 -0.82 -11.52 -18.82
C ALA A 226 -1.59 -10.36 -19.46
N TRP A 227 -1.79 -9.27 -18.71
CA TRP A 227 -2.39 -8.03 -19.20
C TRP A 227 -2.01 -6.85 -18.28
N SER A 228 -2.21 -5.63 -18.77
CA SER A 228 -2.19 -4.41 -17.97
C SER A 228 -3.25 -3.43 -18.45
N THR A 229 -3.81 -2.63 -17.53
CA THR A 229 -4.88 -1.68 -17.83
C THR A 229 -4.64 -0.36 -17.11
N LYS A 230 -4.72 0.77 -17.81
CA LYS A 230 -4.67 2.10 -17.23
C LYS A 230 -6.04 2.44 -16.65
N VAL A 231 -6.12 2.66 -15.34
CA VAL A 231 -7.37 2.99 -14.64
C VAL A 231 -7.39 4.40 -14.04
N ALA A 232 -6.23 5.04 -13.95
CA ALA A 232 -6.07 6.32 -13.26
C ALA A 232 -5.03 7.19 -13.97
N MET A 233 -4.98 8.50 -13.64
CA MET A 233 -3.96 9.39 -14.17
C MET A 233 -2.58 9.04 -13.67
N GLY A 234 -2.49 8.74 -12.37
CA GLY A 234 -1.24 8.43 -11.69
C GLY A 234 -0.49 9.67 -11.20
N GLY A 235 0.60 9.42 -10.47
CA GLY A 235 1.48 10.42 -9.88
C GLY A 235 1.76 10.16 -8.41
N LEU A 236 2.51 11.03 -7.77
CA LEU A 236 3.02 10.92 -6.39
C LEU A 236 1.96 10.44 -5.36
N LEU A 237 0.76 11.00 -5.41
CA LEU A 237 -0.38 10.60 -4.57
C LEU A 237 -1.57 10.18 -5.45
N GLY A 238 -1.27 9.68 -6.62
CA GLY A 238 -2.23 9.28 -7.64
C GLY A 238 -2.35 7.77 -7.78
N GLY A 239 -3.04 7.37 -8.83
CA GLY A 239 -3.17 5.98 -9.23
C GLY A 239 -3.88 5.10 -8.22
N VAL A 240 -3.34 3.89 -8.03
CA VAL A 240 -3.88 2.88 -7.13
C VAL A 240 -2.98 2.75 -5.91
N MET A 241 -3.54 3.02 -4.73
CA MET A 241 -2.76 3.10 -3.50
C MET A 241 -2.89 1.83 -2.64
N TRP A 242 -3.56 1.87 -1.53
CA TRP A 242 -3.44 0.97 -0.38
C TRP A 242 -3.99 -0.45 -0.55
N GLY A 243 -4.79 -0.72 -1.57
CA GLY A 243 -5.22 -2.08 -1.82
C GLY A 243 -6.54 -2.22 -2.56
N SER A 244 -6.64 -3.28 -3.31
CA SER A 244 -7.80 -3.68 -4.09
C SER A 244 -8.43 -4.94 -3.52
N ALA A 245 -9.65 -5.29 -3.97
CA ALA A 245 -10.33 -6.52 -3.60
C ALA A 245 -10.76 -7.30 -4.84
N SER A 246 -11.00 -8.62 -4.69
CA SER A 246 -11.43 -9.48 -5.79
C SER A 246 -12.50 -10.48 -5.32
N ASP A 247 -13.49 -10.74 -6.18
CA ASP A 247 -14.49 -11.80 -6.02
C ASP A 247 -14.12 -13.11 -6.76
N GLY A 248 -12.89 -13.17 -7.29
CA GLY A 248 -12.41 -14.31 -8.08
C GLY A 248 -12.72 -14.21 -9.59
N HIS A 249 -13.58 -13.30 -10.01
CA HIS A 249 -13.92 -13.01 -11.41
C HIS A 249 -13.53 -11.59 -11.81
N ASN A 250 -13.70 -10.66 -10.90
CA ASN A 250 -13.43 -9.24 -11.06
C ASN A 250 -12.52 -8.74 -9.96
N MET A 251 -11.79 -7.67 -10.26
CA MET A 251 -11.02 -6.87 -9.31
C MET A 251 -11.68 -5.52 -9.16
N TYR A 252 -11.76 -5.02 -7.93
CA TYR A 252 -12.32 -3.71 -7.58
C TYR A 252 -11.18 -2.81 -7.11
N VAL A 253 -10.99 -1.72 -7.83
CA VAL A 253 -9.83 -0.83 -7.69
C VAL A 253 -10.32 0.56 -7.31
N ALA A 254 -9.93 1.03 -6.15
CA ALA A 254 -10.13 2.42 -5.76
C ALA A 254 -9.03 3.31 -6.35
N VAL A 255 -9.44 4.45 -6.91
CA VAL A 255 -8.56 5.41 -7.57
C VAL A 255 -8.33 6.59 -6.66
N SER A 256 -7.07 6.93 -6.43
CA SER A 256 -6.69 8.13 -5.69
C SER A 256 -6.73 9.37 -6.60
N ASP A 257 -5.74 9.53 -7.44
CA ASP A 257 -5.50 10.71 -8.27
C ASP A 257 -5.64 12.04 -7.49
N TYR A 258 -5.33 12.01 -6.17
CA TYR A 258 -5.46 13.17 -5.27
C TYR A 258 -4.62 14.35 -5.75
N VAL A 259 -3.41 14.05 -6.21
CA VAL A 259 -2.54 15.03 -6.88
C VAL A 259 -2.28 14.51 -8.29
N ALA A 260 -2.60 15.31 -9.27
CA ALA A 260 -2.30 15.07 -10.68
C ALA A 260 -1.49 16.25 -11.21
N GLU A 261 -0.40 15.98 -11.95
CA GLU A 261 0.49 17.01 -12.51
C GLU A 261 0.98 18.04 -11.46
N GLY A 262 1.25 17.57 -10.23
CA GLY A 262 1.73 18.39 -9.13
C GLY A 262 0.67 19.32 -8.50
N LYS A 263 -0.61 19.18 -8.82
CA LYS A 263 -1.72 19.98 -8.28
C LYS A 263 -2.81 19.09 -7.70
N LEU A 264 -3.55 19.63 -6.72
CA LEU A 264 -4.76 18.97 -6.23
C LEU A 264 -5.75 18.78 -7.38
N ASN A 265 -6.26 17.55 -7.52
CA ASN A 265 -7.20 17.20 -8.58
C ASN A 265 -8.65 17.23 -8.05
N PRO A 266 -9.49 18.20 -8.47
CA PRO A 266 -10.87 18.26 -7.99
C PRO A 266 -11.76 17.14 -8.57
N LYS A 267 -11.28 16.42 -9.60
CA LYS A 267 -11.95 15.27 -10.22
C LYS A 267 -11.31 13.94 -9.83
N ALA A 268 -10.58 13.92 -8.71
CA ALA A 268 -9.96 12.73 -8.18
C ALA A 268 -11.00 11.65 -7.79
N GLY A 269 -10.53 10.45 -7.57
CA GLY A 269 -11.31 9.35 -7.02
C GLY A 269 -12.07 8.53 -8.06
N GLY A 270 -12.78 7.58 -7.54
CA GLY A 270 -13.60 6.63 -8.26
C GLY A 270 -13.31 5.18 -7.86
N LEU A 271 -14.29 4.33 -8.10
CA LEU A 271 -14.16 2.88 -7.98
C LEU A 271 -14.34 2.25 -9.35
N VAL A 272 -13.43 1.37 -9.72
CA VAL A 272 -13.37 0.71 -11.03
C VAL A 272 -13.45 -0.79 -10.85
N ALA A 273 -14.27 -1.47 -11.65
CA ALA A 273 -14.25 -2.93 -11.75
C ALA A 273 -13.55 -3.36 -13.03
N LEU A 274 -12.58 -4.26 -12.89
CA LEU A 274 -11.86 -4.90 -14.00
C LEU A 274 -12.17 -6.38 -14.01
N ARG A 275 -12.38 -6.95 -15.20
CA ARG A 275 -12.48 -8.40 -15.36
C ARG A 275 -11.09 -9.03 -15.25
N LEU A 276 -10.93 -10.01 -14.37
CA LEU A 276 -9.63 -10.64 -14.10
C LEU A 276 -9.04 -11.37 -15.30
N SER A 277 -9.87 -11.92 -16.18
CA SER A 277 -9.39 -12.76 -17.30
C SER A 277 -8.63 -11.97 -18.38
N ASP A 278 -8.91 -10.67 -18.52
CA ASP A 278 -8.38 -9.84 -19.62
C ASP A 278 -8.14 -8.36 -19.26
N GLY A 279 -8.40 -7.95 -18.02
CA GLY A 279 -8.22 -6.57 -17.55
C GLY A 279 -9.22 -5.56 -18.11
N LYS A 280 -10.31 -6.01 -18.76
CA LYS A 280 -11.32 -5.12 -19.33
C LYS A 280 -12.07 -4.38 -18.22
N GLU A 281 -12.17 -3.05 -18.32
CA GLU A 281 -13.04 -2.25 -17.46
C GLU A 281 -14.50 -2.61 -17.72
N LEU A 282 -15.22 -2.98 -16.66
CA LEU A 282 -16.63 -3.35 -16.69
C LEU A 282 -17.51 -2.17 -16.35
N TRP A 283 -17.13 -1.41 -15.33
CA TRP A 283 -17.80 -0.20 -14.90
C TRP A 283 -16.84 0.69 -14.11
N ARG A 284 -17.18 1.97 -14.04
CA ARG A 284 -16.51 3.00 -13.25
C ARG A 284 -17.54 3.88 -12.57
N THR A 285 -17.40 4.10 -11.28
CA THR A 285 -18.23 5.04 -10.52
C THR A 285 -17.36 6.12 -9.93
N VAL A 286 -17.63 7.36 -10.33
CA VAL A 286 -17.00 8.55 -9.78
C VAL A 286 -18.03 9.24 -8.88
N THR A 287 -17.62 9.58 -7.67
CA THR A 287 -18.49 10.28 -6.71
C THR A 287 -18.17 11.78 -6.69
N SER A 288 -19.19 12.61 -6.72
CA SER A 288 -19.07 14.06 -6.62
C SER A 288 -19.22 14.49 -5.16
N GLY A 289 -18.19 14.23 -4.32
CA GLY A 289 -18.36 14.31 -2.88
C GLY A 289 -18.16 15.69 -2.23
N CYS A 290 -17.42 16.60 -2.86
CA CYS A 290 -16.89 17.77 -2.13
C CYS A 290 -17.62 19.08 -2.32
N GLY A 291 -18.36 19.25 -3.41
CA GLY A 291 -18.91 20.59 -3.74
C GLY A 291 -17.79 21.65 -3.71
N ASP A 292 -18.10 22.80 -3.13
CA ASP A 292 -17.17 23.94 -3.01
C ASP A 292 -16.39 23.94 -1.68
N ASN A 293 -16.36 22.83 -0.94
CA ASN A 293 -15.67 22.74 0.35
C ASN A 293 -14.15 22.76 0.18
N ALA A 294 -13.51 23.83 0.59
CA ALA A 294 -12.05 23.96 0.54
C ALA A 294 -11.34 22.85 1.33
N GLY A 295 -10.34 22.21 0.71
CA GLY A 295 -9.56 21.12 1.32
C GLY A 295 -10.21 19.75 1.26
N CYS A 296 -11.43 19.62 0.80
CA CYS A 296 -12.07 18.34 0.54
C CYS A 296 -11.59 17.75 -0.80
N SER A 297 -11.48 16.44 -0.86
CA SER A 297 -11.14 15.72 -2.10
C SER A 297 -11.96 14.43 -2.20
N PRO A 298 -12.54 14.13 -3.36
CA PRO A 298 -13.23 12.87 -3.60
C PRO A 298 -12.28 11.69 -3.84
N ALA A 299 -10.97 11.89 -3.76
CA ALA A 299 -9.97 10.84 -3.94
C ALA A 299 -10.26 9.61 -3.06
N GLN A 300 -10.11 8.43 -3.62
CA GLN A 300 -10.33 7.13 -2.96
C GLN A 300 -9.02 6.34 -2.85
N PRO A 301 -8.02 6.79 -2.05
CA PRO A 301 -6.79 6.05 -1.88
C PRO A 301 -6.95 4.81 -0.98
N ALA A 302 -7.93 4.81 -0.05
CA ALA A 302 -8.12 3.75 0.93
C ALA A 302 -8.29 2.37 0.28
N ALA A 303 -7.73 1.36 0.92
CA ALA A 303 -7.97 -0.01 0.52
C ALA A 303 -9.47 -0.35 0.55
N VAL A 304 -9.91 -1.24 -0.32
CA VAL A 304 -11.31 -1.67 -0.39
C VAL A 304 -11.51 -3.05 0.21
N SER A 305 -12.71 -3.31 0.70
CA SER A 305 -13.11 -4.62 1.21
C SER A 305 -14.41 -5.08 0.55
N LEU A 306 -14.58 -6.39 0.48
CA LEU A 306 -15.64 -7.03 -0.31
C LEU A 306 -16.38 -8.06 0.52
N ILE A 307 -17.69 -8.12 0.35
CA ILE A 307 -18.54 -9.27 0.64
C ILE A 307 -19.30 -9.66 -0.64
N PRO A 308 -19.91 -10.86 -0.73
CA PRO A 308 -20.67 -11.23 -1.92
C PRO A 308 -21.67 -10.14 -2.34
N GLY A 309 -21.49 -9.59 -3.54
CA GLY A 309 -22.37 -8.59 -4.13
C GLY A 309 -22.08 -7.13 -3.73
N VAL A 310 -21.19 -6.85 -2.76
CA VAL A 310 -20.97 -5.49 -2.25
C VAL A 310 -19.49 -5.18 -2.01
N VAL A 311 -19.01 -4.05 -2.53
CA VAL A 311 -17.67 -3.48 -2.25
C VAL A 311 -17.83 -2.26 -1.34
N PHE A 312 -17.00 -2.19 -0.30
CA PHE A 312 -16.90 -1.04 0.58
C PHE A 312 -15.62 -0.25 0.26
N SER A 313 -15.75 1.06 0.09
CA SER A 313 -14.64 1.98 -0.19
C SER A 313 -14.81 3.28 0.59
N GLY A 314 -13.76 3.71 1.25
CA GLY A 314 -13.66 5.00 1.91
C GLY A 314 -13.02 6.04 0.98
N SER A 315 -13.25 7.33 1.26
CA SER A 315 -12.69 8.43 0.47
C SER A 315 -12.23 9.59 1.36
N ARG A 316 -11.40 10.45 0.80
CA ARG A 316 -10.82 11.59 1.53
C ARG A 316 -11.84 12.69 1.85
N ASP A 317 -13.01 12.67 1.20
CA ASP A 317 -14.17 13.49 1.58
C ASP A 317 -14.83 13.05 2.90
N GLY A 318 -14.35 11.95 3.48
CA GLY A 318 -14.87 11.40 4.73
C GLY A 318 -16.05 10.47 4.56
N HIS A 319 -16.42 10.10 3.35
CA HIS A 319 -17.52 9.19 3.11
C HIS A 319 -17.06 7.71 3.08
N MET A 320 -17.81 6.85 3.76
CA MET A 320 -17.75 5.40 3.58
C MET A 320 -18.93 4.97 2.72
N ARG A 321 -18.63 4.33 1.59
CA ARG A 321 -19.64 3.94 0.60
C ARG A 321 -19.64 2.44 0.35
N ALA A 322 -20.84 1.90 0.09
CA ALA A 322 -21.02 0.54 -0.41
C ALA A 322 -21.53 0.60 -1.86
N TYR A 323 -20.92 -0.21 -2.71
CA TYR A 323 -21.17 -0.28 -4.13
C TYR A 323 -21.64 -1.69 -4.50
N GLU A 324 -22.68 -1.80 -5.32
CA GLU A 324 -23.08 -3.06 -5.92
C GLU A 324 -21.99 -3.55 -6.90
N THR A 325 -21.57 -4.81 -6.78
CA THR A 325 -20.47 -5.35 -7.61
C THR A 325 -20.80 -5.45 -9.09
N SER A 326 -22.08 -5.60 -9.45
CA SER A 326 -22.51 -5.86 -10.83
C SER A 326 -22.46 -4.63 -11.73
N LYS A 327 -22.77 -3.44 -11.20
CA LYS A 327 -22.88 -2.17 -11.97
C LYS A 327 -22.19 -0.98 -11.33
N GLY A 328 -21.63 -1.16 -10.13
CA GLY A 328 -20.98 -0.09 -9.39
C GLY A 328 -21.92 0.97 -8.82
N GLN A 329 -23.23 0.68 -8.74
CA GLN A 329 -24.19 1.61 -8.15
C GLN A 329 -23.89 1.78 -6.65
N VAL A 330 -23.86 3.02 -6.15
CA VAL A 330 -23.80 3.31 -4.72
C VAL A 330 -25.13 2.91 -4.09
N ILE A 331 -25.09 1.93 -3.19
CA ILE A 331 -26.27 1.41 -2.49
C ILE A 331 -26.33 1.86 -1.02
N TRP A 332 -25.24 2.39 -0.50
CA TRP A 332 -25.15 2.99 0.82
C TRP A 332 -24.04 4.03 0.85
N ASP A 333 -24.27 5.16 1.49
CA ASP A 333 -23.32 6.25 1.65
C ASP A 333 -23.47 6.86 3.03
N PHE A 334 -22.35 6.99 3.77
CA PHE A 334 -22.34 7.53 5.11
C PHE A 334 -21.23 8.55 5.29
N ASP A 335 -21.61 9.78 5.57
CA ASP A 335 -20.68 10.86 5.93
C ASP A 335 -20.15 10.63 7.35
N THR A 336 -18.84 10.33 7.43
CA THR A 336 -18.14 10.16 8.70
C THR A 336 -17.50 11.47 9.19
N SER A 337 -17.48 12.52 8.37
CA SER A 337 -16.80 13.80 8.66
C SER A 337 -17.58 14.70 9.60
N ARG A 338 -18.04 14.14 10.71
CA ARG A 338 -18.90 14.79 11.73
C ARG A 338 -18.49 14.40 13.15
N ASP A 339 -19.13 15.04 14.14
CA ASP A 339 -18.96 14.72 15.55
C ASP A 339 -19.76 13.46 15.96
N PHE A 340 -19.18 12.67 16.84
CA PHE A 340 -19.76 11.43 17.35
C PHE A 340 -19.79 11.41 18.87
N GLN A 341 -20.88 10.88 19.43
CA GLN A 341 -20.92 10.40 20.79
C GLN A 341 -20.47 8.95 20.82
N THR A 342 -19.34 8.68 21.44
CA THR A 342 -18.74 7.34 21.42
C THR A 342 -19.21 6.48 22.60
N ALA A 343 -19.16 5.16 22.43
CA ALA A 343 -19.55 4.21 23.47
C ALA A 343 -18.68 4.30 24.75
N ASN A 344 -17.44 4.80 24.62
CA ASN A 344 -16.52 5.00 25.76
C ASN A 344 -16.60 6.42 26.37
N GLY A 345 -17.53 7.27 25.93
CA GLY A 345 -17.74 8.62 26.45
C GLY A 345 -16.72 9.68 25.99
N VAL A 346 -15.72 9.31 25.15
CA VAL A 346 -14.77 10.25 24.57
C VAL A 346 -15.44 11.01 23.42
N LYS A 347 -15.32 12.33 23.38
CA LYS A 347 -15.75 13.11 22.21
C LYS A 347 -14.87 12.76 21.03
N ALA A 348 -15.48 12.40 19.93
CA ALA A 348 -14.78 12.05 18.71
C ALA A 348 -15.35 12.77 17.49
N ARG A 349 -14.51 13.01 16.51
CA ARG A 349 -14.86 13.52 15.19
C ARG A 349 -14.24 12.66 14.12
N GLY A 350 -14.98 12.38 13.07
CA GLY A 350 -14.44 11.77 11.87
C GLY A 350 -13.87 12.80 10.90
N GLY A 351 -13.22 12.32 9.88
CA GLY A 351 -12.56 13.11 8.84
C GLY A 351 -12.25 12.25 7.63
N SER A 352 -11.12 12.48 6.98
CA SER A 352 -10.73 11.71 5.78
C SER A 352 -10.58 10.22 6.08
N ILE A 353 -10.98 9.37 5.11
CA ILE A 353 -10.66 7.94 5.08
C ILE A 353 -9.60 7.74 4.00
N ASP A 354 -8.42 7.30 4.43
CA ASP A 354 -7.25 7.07 3.57
C ASP A 354 -6.66 5.69 3.92
N ALA A 355 -5.47 5.37 3.63
CA ALA A 355 -4.68 4.17 3.94
C ALA A 355 -5.48 2.87 4.25
N GLY A 356 -5.93 2.70 5.49
CA GLY A 356 -6.61 1.48 5.94
C GLY A 356 -8.01 1.33 5.33
N GLY A 357 -8.27 0.19 4.69
CA GLY A 357 -9.61 -0.18 4.25
C GLY A 357 -10.50 -0.65 5.40
N PRO A 358 -11.82 -0.76 5.18
CA PRO A 358 -12.74 -1.27 6.18
C PRO A 358 -12.48 -2.76 6.47
N ALA A 359 -12.46 -3.13 7.74
CA ALA A 359 -12.44 -4.53 8.15
C ALA A 359 -13.87 -5.05 8.27
N ILE A 360 -14.12 -6.28 7.80
CA ILE A 360 -15.44 -6.89 7.87
C ILE A 360 -15.35 -8.15 8.74
N ALA A 361 -16.05 -8.14 9.85
CA ALA A 361 -16.05 -9.23 10.80
C ALA A 361 -17.38 -9.30 11.58
N ASN A 362 -17.86 -10.50 11.87
CA ASN A 362 -19.03 -10.74 12.72
C ASN A 362 -20.27 -9.93 12.32
N GLY A 363 -20.53 -9.78 11.02
CA GLY A 363 -21.67 -9.02 10.50
C GLY A 363 -21.54 -7.50 10.63
N MET A 364 -20.32 -7.00 10.94
CA MET A 364 -20.02 -5.57 11.03
C MET A 364 -18.97 -5.14 10.03
N VAL A 365 -19.09 -3.88 9.59
CA VAL A 365 -18.05 -3.15 8.86
C VAL A 365 -17.40 -2.16 9.82
N LEU A 366 -16.10 -2.27 10.01
CA LEU A 366 -15.30 -1.44 10.92
C LEU A 366 -14.39 -0.54 10.09
N THR A 367 -14.36 0.75 10.37
CA THR A 367 -13.48 1.71 9.68
C THR A 367 -12.97 2.81 10.61
N ASN A 368 -11.72 3.22 10.40
CA ASN A 368 -11.17 4.44 10.97
C ASN A 368 -11.64 5.64 10.15
N SER A 369 -11.87 6.77 10.80
CA SER A 369 -12.12 8.05 10.13
C SER A 369 -11.34 9.17 10.81
N GLY A 370 -10.60 9.96 10.02
CA GLY A 370 -9.75 11.04 10.49
C GLY A 370 -8.27 10.89 10.17
N TYR A 371 -7.91 10.27 9.06
CA TYR A 371 -6.52 10.14 8.60
C TYR A 371 -5.99 11.49 8.12
N ALA A 372 -5.09 12.10 8.89
CA ALA A 372 -4.63 13.47 8.69
C ALA A 372 -3.35 13.61 7.85
N MET A 373 -2.65 12.51 7.54
CA MET A 373 -1.42 12.60 6.76
C MET A 373 -1.71 13.11 5.35
N VAL A 374 -0.74 13.79 4.76
CA VAL A 374 -0.78 14.32 3.39
C VAL A 374 -2.00 15.21 3.14
N GLY A 375 -2.35 16.07 4.13
CA GLY A 375 -3.43 17.05 3.98
C GLY A 375 -4.86 16.49 4.11
N GLY A 376 -5.03 15.31 4.72
CA GLY A 376 -6.35 14.79 5.08
C GLY A 376 -7.00 15.55 6.23
N THR A 377 -8.33 15.52 6.30
CA THR A 377 -9.09 16.06 7.44
C THR A 377 -8.88 15.19 8.67
N PRO A 378 -8.35 15.74 9.79
CA PRO A 378 -8.08 14.97 10.99
C PRO A 378 -9.35 14.50 11.70
N GLY A 379 -9.25 13.40 12.42
CA GLY A 379 -10.28 12.85 13.28
C GLY A 379 -9.69 11.76 14.20
N ASN A 380 -10.56 11.16 15.03
CA ASN A 380 -10.13 10.20 16.04
C ASN A 380 -11.21 9.14 16.33
N VAL A 381 -12.00 8.75 15.32
CA VAL A 381 -13.11 7.83 15.55
C VAL A 381 -12.87 6.49 14.83
N LEU A 382 -13.18 5.40 15.53
CA LEU A 382 -13.41 4.08 14.97
C LEU A 382 -14.91 3.83 14.92
N LEU A 383 -15.45 3.59 13.74
CA LEU A 383 -16.87 3.33 13.49
C LEU A 383 -17.12 1.85 13.25
N ALA A 384 -18.23 1.36 13.78
CA ALA A 384 -18.74 0.02 13.53
C ALA A 384 -20.16 0.13 12.95
N PHE A 385 -20.38 -0.40 11.77
CA PHE A 385 -21.69 -0.46 11.12
C PHE A 385 -22.18 -1.91 11.13
N GLY A 386 -23.33 -2.13 11.74
CA GLY A 386 -24.01 -3.41 11.74
C GLY A 386 -25.26 -3.39 10.88
N VAL A 387 -25.72 -4.56 10.45
CA VAL A 387 -27.05 -4.70 9.87
C VAL A 387 -28.06 -4.54 11.01
N ASN A 388 -28.92 -3.54 10.94
CA ASN A 388 -30.07 -3.50 11.84
C ASN A 388 -30.91 -4.75 11.57
N SER A 389 -30.86 -5.73 12.48
CA SER A 389 -31.94 -6.68 12.56
C SER A 389 -33.18 -5.83 12.85
N ALA A 390 -34.07 -5.72 11.88
CA ALA A 390 -35.41 -5.22 12.17
C ALA A 390 -35.87 -6.02 13.41
N ALA A 391 -36.17 -5.30 14.49
CA ALA A 391 -36.78 -5.93 15.65
C ALA A 391 -38.02 -6.67 15.16
N PRO A 392 -38.25 -7.90 15.58
CA PRO A 392 -39.41 -8.68 15.18
C PRO A 392 -40.72 -7.96 15.54
#